data_4de350ec8e7025e6060692b05673dc85
#
_entry.id   4de350ec8e7025e6060692b05673dc85
#
_cell.length_a   1.000
_cell.length_b   1.000
_cell.length_c   1.000
_cell.angle_alpha   90.00
_cell.angle_beta   90.00
_cell.angle_gamma   90.00
#
_symmetry.space_group_name_H-M   'P 1'
#
loop_
_entity.id
_entity.type
_entity.pdbx_description
1 polymer ?
#
loop_
_entity_poly.entity_id
_entity_poly.type
_entity_poly.pdbx_seq_one_letter_code
_entity_poly.pdbx_strand_id
1 'polypeptide(L)'
;MKVLIVGSGGREHAIAWKVAQSKKVDKIYCAPGNAGISEVAECVPIGAMEFDKLVAFAKEKEIDLTVIGMDDPLVGGIVDVFEKEGLRVFGPRKNAAILEGSKAFSKDLMKKYNIPTAAYETFTDPEKALEYLETAKMPIVLKADGLALGKGVLICQTLEEAKEGVKTLMMDKKFGSAGDEIVIEEFMTGREVSVLSFVDGNIVKIMSSAQDHKRAKDGDQGLNTGGMGNFSPSPFYTKEVDEFCKKYIYQATVDAMKAEGRPFKGVIFFGLMLTPYGPKVLEYNARFGDPEAQVVLPRLENDIVDVFEACIDGTLDQVDLKFDNDRATVCVILASDGYPVEYKKGFPIEGLEKFKGKDDYYVFHSGTKFNENGQIVTNGGRVLGVTATGKDLKEARKKAYEATEWISFENKYMRHDIGKAIEEA
;
A
#
# COMPACT_ATOMS: atom_id res chain seq x y z
N MET A 1 -21.84 -14.96 -5.60
CA MET A 1 -20.91 -14.23 -6.48
C MET A 1 -19.57 -14.96 -6.58
N LYS A 2 -18.95 -14.88 -7.74
CA LYS A 2 -17.57 -15.29 -7.95
C LYS A 2 -16.68 -14.05 -8.03
N VAL A 3 -15.61 -14.01 -7.25
CA VAL A 3 -14.70 -12.87 -7.16
C VAL A 3 -13.31 -13.29 -7.61
N LEU A 4 -12.68 -12.48 -8.44
CA LEU A 4 -11.28 -12.60 -8.83
C LEU A 4 -10.46 -11.48 -8.17
N ILE A 5 -9.37 -11.84 -7.51
CA ILE A 5 -8.43 -10.87 -6.94
C ILE A 5 -7.14 -10.96 -7.74
N VAL A 6 -6.62 -9.83 -8.20
CA VAL A 6 -5.38 -9.75 -8.97
C VAL A 6 -4.24 -9.26 -8.07
N GLY A 7 -3.22 -10.09 -7.93
CA GLY A 7 -2.06 -9.83 -7.11
C GLY A 7 -1.59 -11.06 -6.34
N SER A 8 -0.52 -10.92 -5.55
CA SER A 8 0.11 -12.06 -4.88
C SER A 8 0.75 -11.75 -3.52
N GLY A 9 0.52 -10.56 -2.99
CA GLY A 9 1.17 -10.11 -1.76
C GLY A 9 0.32 -10.23 -0.51
N GLY A 10 0.84 -9.73 0.60
CA GLY A 10 0.14 -9.73 1.88
C GLY A 10 -1.13 -8.91 1.88
N ARG A 11 -1.13 -7.80 1.18
CA ARG A 11 -2.32 -6.97 0.94
C ARG A 11 -3.42 -7.77 0.25
N GLU A 12 -3.11 -8.51 -0.81
CA GLU A 12 -4.07 -9.36 -1.52
C GLU A 12 -4.56 -10.51 -0.65
N HIS A 13 -3.70 -11.06 0.22
CA HIS A 13 -4.13 -12.07 1.19
C HIS A 13 -5.14 -11.47 2.19
N ALA A 14 -4.87 -10.26 2.71
CA ALA A 14 -5.81 -9.58 3.61
C ALA A 14 -7.15 -9.27 2.93
N ILE A 15 -7.12 -8.84 1.66
CA ILE A 15 -8.33 -8.61 0.86
C ILE A 15 -9.09 -9.93 0.66
N ALA A 16 -8.43 -11.00 0.25
CA ALA A 16 -9.05 -12.31 0.06
C ALA A 16 -9.69 -12.84 1.36
N TRP A 17 -8.98 -12.69 2.46
CA TRP A 17 -9.46 -13.06 3.79
C TRP A 17 -10.75 -12.29 4.15
N LYS A 18 -10.79 -10.99 3.88
CA LYS A 18 -11.97 -10.15 4.14
C LYS A 18 -13.13 -10.48 3.19
N VAL A 19 -12.85 -10.66 1.92
CA VAL A 19 -13.85 -11.07 0.91
C VAL A 19 -14.48 -12.43 1.27
N ALA A 20 -13.69 -13.36 1.81
CA ALA A 20 -14.18 -14.67 2.24
C ALA A 20 -15.23 -14.61 3.35
N GLN A 21 -15.32 -13.51 4.08
CA GLN A 21 -16.35 -13.28 5.12
C GLN A 21 -17.67 -12.81 4.55
N SER A 22 -17.73 -12.43 3.28
CA SER A 22 -18.96 -11.97 2.64
C SER A 22 -19.92 -13.12 2.40
N LYS A 23 -21.17 -12.93 2.82
CA LYS A 23 -22.26 -13.90 2.56
C LYS A 23 -22.66 -13.95 1.09
N LYS A 24 -22.28 -12.95 0.30
CA LYS A 24 -22.55 -12.87 -1.13
C LYS A 24 -21.60 -13.71 -1.98
N VAL A 25 -20.45 -14.09 -1.45
CA VAL A 25 -19.36 -14.72 -2.20
C VAL A 25 -19.40 -16.24 -2.05
N ASP A 26 -19.50 -16.92 -3.18
CA ASP A 26 -19.49 -18.38 -3.25
C ASP A 26 -18.11 -18.93 -3.57
N LYS A 27 -17.34 -18.20 -4.37
CA LYS A 27 -16.03 -18.63 -4.84
C LYS A 27 -15.08 -17.43 -5.01
N ILE A 28 -13.83 -17.61 -4.58
CA ILE A 28 -12.78 -16.64 -4.76
C ILE A 28 -11.65 -17.27 -5.58
N TYR A 29 -11.18 -16.54 -6.59
CA TYR A 29 -9.96 -16.84 -7.34
C TYR A 29 -8.95 -15.73 -7.09
N CYS A 30 -7.67 -16.07 -7.07
CA CYS A 30 -6.59 -15.09 -6.99
C CYS A 30 -5.52 -15.39 -8.04
N ALA A 31 -5.11 -14.37 -8.78
CA ALA A 31 -4.14 -14.51 -9.85
C ALA A 31 -2.97 -13.53 -9.65
N PRO A 32 -1.73 -14.00 -9.45
CA PRO A 32 -1.34 -15.40 -9.28
C PRO A 32 -1.54 -15.97 -7.88
N GLY A 33 -1.72 -15.12 -6.84
CA GLY A 33 -1.86 -15.54 -5.45
C GLY A 33 -0.53 -15.99 -4.82
N ASN A 34 -0.63 -16.60 -3.65
CA ASN A 34 0.49 -17.20 -2.92
C ASN A 34 0.01 -18.38 -2.07
N ALA A 35 0.91 -19.03 -1.34
CA ALA A 35 0.57 -20.24 -0.59
C ALA A 35 -0.50 -19.99 0.50
N GLY A 36 -0.48 -18.84 1.17
CA GLY A 36 -1.48 -18.51 2.19
C GLY A 36 -2.85 -18.17 1.60
N ILE A 37 -2.88 -17.48 0.48
CA ILE A 37 -4.12 -17.14 -0.23
C ILE A 37 -4.86 -18.41 -0.66
N SER A 38 -4.15 -19.50 -0.95
CA SER A 38 -4.75 -20.78 -1.34
C SER A 38 -5.66 -21.39 -0.28
N GLU A 39 -5.59 -20.94 0.97
CA GLU A 39 -6.49 -21.39 2.03
C GLU A 39 -7.90 -20.81 1.90
N VAL A 40 -8.06 -19.65 1.28
CA VAL A 40 -9.35 -18.95 1.13
C VAL A 40 -9.76 -18.75 -0.32
N ALA A 41 -8.87 -18.99 -1.28
CA ALA A 41 -9.11 -18.78 -2.70
C ALA A 41 -8.43 -19.86 -3.54
N GLU A 42 -8.90 -20.06 -4.75
CA GLU A 42 -8.20 -20.86 -5.74
C GLU A 42 -7.20 -19.97 -6.46
N CYS A 43 -5.91 -20.27 -6.31
CA CYS A 43 -4.83 -19.54 -6.99
C CYS A 43 -4.71 -20.01 -8.43
N VAL A 44 -4.61 -19.06 -9.35
CA VAL A 44 -4.56 -19.31 -10.79
C VAL A 44 -3.24 -18.80 -11.34
N PRO A 45 -2.48 -19.59 -12.12
CA PRO A 45 -1.15 -19.21 -12.59
C PRO A 45 -1.19 -18.20 -13.75
N ILE A 46 -1.84 -17.06 -13.53
CA ILE A 46 -1.89 -15.95 -14.47
C ILE A 46 -1.24 -14.74 -13.80
N GLY A 47 -0.25 -14.14 -14.46
CA GLY A 47 0.43 -12.96 -13.95
C GLY A 47 -0.47 -11.73 -13.97
N ALA A 48 -0.24 -10.81 -13.05
CA ALA A 48 -1.05 -9.60 -12.89
C ALA A 48 -1.02 -8.67 -14.12
N MET A 49 0.01 -8.76 -14.95
CA MET A 49 0.15 -7.95 -16.17
C MET A 49 -0.34 -8.67 -17.44
N GLU A 50 -0.81 -9.90 -17.32
CA GLU A 50 -1.34 -10.69 -18.45
C GLU A 50 -2.83 -10.39 -18.63
N PHE A 51 -3.15 -9.18 -19.03
CA PHE A 51 -4.53 -8.67 -19.08
C PHE A 51 -5.46 -9.52 -19.96
N ASP A 52 -5.00 -9.95 -21.13
CA ASP A 52 -5.82 -10.76 -22.05
C ASP A 52 -6.18 -12.10 -21.43
N LYS A 53 -5.24 -12.74 -20.73
CA LYS A 53 -5.47 -14.00 -20.03
C LYS A 53 -6.41 -13.81 -18.84
N LEU A 54 -6.28 -12.71 -18.11
CA LEU A 54 -7.17 -12.39 -16.98
C LEU A 54 -8.59 -12.14 -17.45
N VAL A 55 -8.78 -11.42 -18.55
CA VAL A 55 -10.10 -11.21 -19.18
C VAL A 55 -10.70 -12.54 -19.63
N ALA A 56 -9.94 -13.35 -20.34
CA ALA A 56 -10.40 -14.67 -20.80
C ALA A 56 -10.83 -15.56 -19.63
N PHE A 57 -10.04 -15.58 -18.57
CA PHE A 57 -10.37 -16.31 -17.34
C PHE A 57 -11.65 -15.79 -16.68
N ALA A 58 -11.79 -14.47 -16.58
CA ALA A 58 -12.97 -13.85 -15.97
C ALA A 58 -14.25 -14.18 -16.74
N LYS A 59 -14.18 -14.23 -18.07
CA LYS A 59 -15.30 -14.64 -18.92
C LYS A 59 -15.61 -16.12 -18.80
N GLU A 60 -14.59 -16.97 -18.87
CA GLU A 60 -14.74 -18.44 -18.76
C GLU A 60 -15.36 -18.86 -17.44
N LYS A 61 -14.90 -18.27 -16.34
CA LYS A 61 -15.38 -18.58 -14.99
C LYS A 61 -16.62 -17.78 -14.58
N GLU A 62 -17.10 -16.90 -15.43
CA GLU A 62 -18.24 -16.03 -15.12
C GLU A 62 -18.05 -15.23 -13.84
N ILE A 63 -16.88 -14.55 -13.74
CA ILE A 63 -16.54 -13.71 -12.59
C ILE A 63 -17.48 -12.52 -12.49
N ASP A 64 -18.08 -12.33 -11.32
CA ASP A 64 -19.01 -11.24 -11.04
C ASP A 64 -18.31 -9.94 -10.66
N LEU A 65 -17.15 -10.03 -10.03
CA LEU A 65 -16.38 -8.88 -9.56
C LEU A 65 -14.89 -9.21 -9.56
N THR A 66 -14.09 -8.33 -10.15
CA THR A 66 -12.63 -8.40 -10.11
C THR A 66 -12.07 -7.26 -9.27
N VAL A 67 -11.16 -7.56 -8.36
CA VAL A 67 -10.51 -6.59 -7.47
C VAL A 67 -9.03 -6.54 -7.80
N ILE A 68 -8.52 -5.35 -8.11
CA ILE A 68 -7.12 -5.16 -8.44
C ILE A 68 -6.39 -4.68 -7.18
N GLY A 69 -5.44 -5.50 -6.69
CA GLY A 69 -4.75 -5.22 -5.43
C GLY A 69 -3.47 -4.41 -5.55
N MET A 70 -2.83 -4.38 -6.72
CA MET A 70 -1.50 -3.81 -6.89
C MET A 70 -1.41 -2.71 -7.95
N ASP A 71 -0.34 -1.93 -7.89
CA ASP A 71 -0.14 -0.70 -8.67
C ASP A 71 0.15 -0.93 -10.16
N ASP A 72 1.08 -1.83 -10.51
CA ASP A 72 1.51 -2.04 -11.89
C ASP A 72 0.35 -2.27 -12.87
N PRO A 73 -0.59 -3.20 -12.63
CA PRO A 73 -1.71 -3.39 -13.54
C PRO A 73 -2.67 -2.19 -13.57
N LEU A 74 -2.85 -1.49 -12.48
CA LEU A 74 -3.69 -0.28 -12.43
C LEU A 74 -3.12 0.83 -13.32
N VAL A 75 -1.84 1.12 -13.16
CA VAL A 75 -1.13 2.11 -13.99
C VAL A 75 -1.07 1.65 -15.45
N GLY A 76 -1.00 0.33 -15.67
CA GLY A 76 -1.01 -0.29 -16.99
C GLY A 76 -2.35 -0.29 -17.70
N GLY A 77 -3.45 0.04 -17.00
CA GLY A 77 -4.78 0.18 -17.60
C GLY A 77 -5.68 -1.06 -17.57
N ILE A 78 -5.45 -1.98 -16.63
CA ILE A 78 -6.26 -3.20 -16.50
C ILE A 78 -7.75 -2.90 -16.33
N VAL A 79 -8.10 -1.84 -15.60
CA VAL A 79 -9.51 -1.47 -15.36
C VAL A 79 -10.20 -1.09 -16.68
N ASP A 80 -9.53 -0.30 -17.52
CA ASP A 80 -10.05 0.09 -18.83
C ASP A 80 -10.28 -1.15 -19.72
N VAL A 81 -9.35 -2.10 -19.68
CA VAL A 81 -9.46 -3.36 -20.44
C VAL A 81 -10.67 -4.17 -19.97
N PHE A 82 -10.87 -4.32 -18.67
CA PHE A 82 -12.01 -5.05 -18.10
C PHE A 82 -13.33 -4.36 -18.38
N GLU A 83 -13.41 -3.05 -18.21
CA GLU A 83 -14.64 -2.28 -18.50
C GLU A 83 -15.04 -2.37 -19.95
N LYS A 84 -14.09 -2.32 -20.87
CA LYS A 84 -14.33 -2.47 -22.32
C LYS A 84 -14.98 -3.83 -22.64
N GLU A 85 -14.66 -4.84 -21.88
CA GLU A 85 -15.21 -6.20 -22.04
C GLU A 85 -16.49 -6.43 -21.23
N GLY A 86 -17.04 -5.38 -20.62
CA GLY A 86 -18.26 -5.47 -19.83
C GLY A 86 -18.11 -6.17 -18.48
N LEU A 87 -16.89 -6.29 -17.98
CA LEU A 87 -16.57 -6.94 -16.70
C LEU A 87 -16.51 -5.91 -15.57
N ARG A 88 -17.22 -6.19 -14.47
CA ARG A 88 -17.18 -5.34 -13.29
C ARG A 88 -15.82 -5.47 -12.61
N VAL A 89 -15.20 -4.34 -12.33
CA VAL A 89 -13.83 -4.28 -11.77
C VAL A 89 -13.72 -3.15 -10.76
N PHE A 90 -13.07 -3.43 -9.63
CA PHE A 90 -12.76 -2.46 -8.60
C PHE A 90 -11.33 -1.98 -8.75
N GLY A 91 -11.18 -0.69 -8.97
CA GLY A 91 -9.90 -0.01 -9.11
C GLY A 91 -10.05 1.23 -10.00
N PRO A 92 -9.09 2.15 -9.97
CA PRO A 92 -9.10 3.33 -10.83
C PRO A 92 -8.75 2.97 -12.27
N ARG A 93 -9.36 3.69 -13.21
CA ARG A 93 -8.95 3.67 -14.61
C ARG A 93 -7.52 4.21 -14.74
N LYS A 94 -6.87 3.89 -15.86
CA LYS A 94 -5.51 4.34 -16.15
C LYS A 94 -5.34 5.85 -15.97
N ASN A 95 -6.29 6.64 -16.46
CA ASN A 95 -6.24 8.09 -16.36
C ASN A 95 -6.31 8.61 -14.92
N ALA A 96 -6.90 7.86 -13.99
CA ALA A 96 -6.96 8.20 -12.57
C ALA A 96 -5.80 7.58 -11.79
N ALA A 97 -5.33 6.39 -12.18
CA ALA A 97 -4.19 5.73 -11.58
C ALA A 97 -2.87 6.52 -11.72
N ILE A 98 -2.83 7.49 -12.60
CA ILE A 98 -1.72 8.45 -12.74
C ILE A 98 -1.43 9.19 -11.43
N LEU A 99 -2.40 9.26 -10.53
CA LEU A 99 -2.21 9.83 -9.19
C LEU A 99 -1.05 9.15 -8.44
N GLU A 100 -0.85 7.85 -8.66
CA GLU A 100 0.31 7.10 -8.19
C GLU A 100 1.39 6.97 -9.27
N GLY A 101 0.98 6.79 -10.51
CA GLY A 101 1.89 6.55 -11.63
C GLY A 101 2.82 7.71 -11.97
N SER A 102 2.45 8.93 -11.61
CA SER A 102 3.27 10.13 -11.82
C SER A 102 3.27 11.03 -10.59
N LYS A 103 4.42 11.15 -9.96
CA LYS A 103 4.61 12.05 -8.81
C LYS A 103 4.54 13.52 -9.25
N ALA A 104 5.04 13.84 -10.45
CA ALA A 104 4.93 15.17 -11.02
C ALA A 104 3.47 15.57 -11.22
N PHE A 105 2.66 14.68 -11.78
CA PHE A 105 1.22 14.91 -11.92
C PHE A 105 0.55 15.20 -10.57
N SER A 106 0.80 14.36 -9.56
CA SER A 106 0.17 14.53 -8.25
C SER A 106 0.59 15.82 -7.56
N LYS A 107 1.85 16.23 -7.71
CA LYS A 107 2.35 17.50 -7.18
C LYS A 107 1.69 18.68 -7.87
N ASP A 108 1.61 18.67 -9.19
CA ASP A 108 0.95 19.73 -9.97
C ASP A 108 -0.54 19.82 -9.65
N LEU A 109 -1.21 18.69 -9.45
CA LEU A 109 -2.60 18.62 -9.01
C LEU A 109 -2.78 19.32 -7.66
N MET A 110 -1.95 18.97 -6.68
CA MET A 110 -2.03 19.55 -5.34
C MET A 110 -1.76 21.05 -5.34
N LYS A 111 -0.80 21.50 -6.13
CA LYS A 111 -0.52 22.93 -6.29
C LYS A 111 -1.69 23.65 -6.92
N LYS A 112 -2.26 23.12 -8.00
CA LYS A 112 -3.38 23.72 -8.73
C LYS A 112 -4.63 23.88 -7.86
N TYR A 113 -4.91 22.90 -7.01
CA TYR A 113 -6.12 22.86 -6.17
C TYR A 113 -5.87 23.20 -4.71
N ASN A 114 -4.71 23.75 -4.38
CA ASN A 114 -4.35 24.20 -3.03
C ASN A 114 -4.42 23.10 -1.97
N ILE A 115 -4.04 21.88 -2.33
CA ILE A 115 -3.94 20.76 -1.37
C ILE A 115 -2.57 20.83 -0.70
N PRO A 116 -2.50 20.83 0.65
CA PRO A 116 -1.23 20.97 1.36
C PRO A 116 -0.24 19.85 1.04
N THR A 117 0.95 20.21 0.56
CA THR A 117 2.07 19.31 0.30
C THR A 117 3.39 20.06 0.39
N ALA A 118 4.52 19.34 0.31
CA ALA A 118 5.84 19.95 0.30
C ALA A 118 6.04 20.85 -0.94
N ALA A 119 6.76 21.95 -0.79
CA ALA A 119 7.20 22.76 -1.91
C ALA A 119 8.10 21.93 -2.84
N TYR A 120 7.97 22.10 -4.14
CA TYR A 120 8.63 21.25 -5.11
C TYR A 120 8.90 21.96 -6.42
N GLU A 121 9.81 21.38 -7.22
CA GLU A 121 10.01 21.66 -8.64
C GLU A 121 10.24 20.35 -9.40
N THR A 122 9.89 20.34 -10.68
CA THR A 122 10.09 19.17 -11.54
C THR A 122 11.14 19.46 -12.61
N PHE A 123 11.91 18.44 -12.98
CA PHE A 123 13.00 18.57 -13.95
C PHE A 123 13.03 17.37 -14.90
N THR A 124 13.15 17.67 -16.19
CA THR A 124 13.46 16.69 -17.25
C THR A 124 14.89 16.84 -17.76
N ASP A 125 15.54 17.95 -17.43
CA ASP A 125 16.92 18.26 -17.81
C ASP A 125 17.83 18.14 -16.56
N PRO A 126 18.81 17.21 -16.57
CA PRO A 126 19.71 17.05 -15.43
C PRO A 126 20.52 18.30 -15.09
N GLU A 127 20.91 19.10 -16.09
CA GLU A 127 21.69 20.32 -15.85
C GLU A 127 20.87 21.35 -15.10
N LYS A 128 19.60 21.52 -15.47
CA LYS A 128 18.69 22.43 -14.75
C LYS A 128 18.41 21.97 -13.33
N ALA A 129 18.30 20.68 -13.11
CA ALA A 129 18.15 20.11 -11.77
C ALA A 129 19.40 20.42 -10.91
N LEU A 130 20.60 20.25 -11.45
CA LEU A 130 21.84 20.55 -10.76
C LEU A 130 21.96 22.05 -10.44
N GLU A 131 21.58 22.92 -11.36
CA GLU A 131 21.55 24.38 -11.16
C GLU A 131 20.60 24.77 -10.01
N TYR A 132 19.40 24.19 -9.99
CA TYR A 132 18.41 24.41 -8.93
C TYR A 132 18.96 24.02 -7.54
N LEU A 133 19.71 22.93 -7.46
CA LEU A 133 20.28 22.44 -6.21
C LEU A 133 21.28 23.41 -5.58
N GLU A 134 21.96 24.24 -6.37
CA GLU A 134 22.96 25.19 -5.85
C GLU A 134 22.35 26.22 -4.87
N THR A 135 21.07 26.50 -4.99
CA THR A 135 20.36 27.45 -4.11
C THR A 135 19.33 26.79 -3.19
N ALA A 136 19.18 25.47 -3.27
CA ALA A 136 18.21 24.74 -2.48
C ALA A 136 18.71 24.52 -1.05
N LYS A 137 17.77 24.48 -0.10
CA LYS A 137 18.07 24.16 1.30
C LYS A 137 18.22 22.65 1.48
N MET A 138 19.20 22.26 2.29
CA MET A 138 19.40 20.85 2.70
C MET A 138 18.86 20.62 4.12
N PRO A 139 18.34 19.41 4.41
CA PRO A 139 18.19 18.27 3.49
C PRO A 139 17.12 18.50 2.43
N ILE A 140 17.18 17.72 1.35
CA ILE A 140 16.26 17.80 0.23
C ILE A 140 15.88 16.39 -0.26
N VAL A 141 14.74 16.25 -0.92
CA VAL A 141 14.24 14.97 -1.39
C VAL A 141 14.16 14.96 -2.91
N LEU A 142 14.75 13.93 -3.53
CA LEU A 142 14.66 13.67 -4.96
C LEU A 142 13.81 12.43 -5.19
N LYS A 143 12.84 12.52 -6.08
CA LYS A 143 11.93 11.41 -6.41
C LYS A 143 11.90 11.19 -7.92
N ALA A 144 12.16 9.96 -8.36
CA ALA A 144 11.88 9.57 -9.74
C ALA A 144 10.37 9.61 -9.98
N ASP A 145 9.94 10.07 -11.14
CA ASP A 145 8.53 10.33 -11.43
C ASP A 145 7.66 9.06 -11.47
N GLY A 146 8.14 7.99 -12.07
CA GLY A 146 7.36 6.77 -12.25
C GLY A 146 7.34 5.83 -11.05
N LEU A 147 6.77 4.64 -11.28
CA LEU A 147 6.79 3.54 -10.31
C LEU A 147 8.23 3.00 -10.21
N ALA A 148 8.85 3.17 -9.08
CA ALA A 148 10.22 2.72 -8.82
C ALA A 148 10.29 1.77 -7.61
N LEU A 149 9.21 1.03 -7.35
CA LEU A 149 9.06 0.09 -6.23
C LEU A 149 9.42 0.71 -4.87
N GLY A 150 9.11 2.00 -4.69
CA GLY A 150 9.46 2.75 -3.48
C GLY A 150 10.95 3.07 -3.34
N LYS A 151 11.78 2.69 -4.30
CA LYS A 151 13.24 2.87 -4.25
C LYS A 151 13.72 4.14 -4.95
N GLY A 152 12.85 4.78 -5.72
CA GLY A 152 13.17 6.00 -6.46
C GLY A 152 13.12 7.28 -5.63
N VAL A 153 13.16 7.19 -4.30
CA VAL A 153 13.15 8.32 -3.37
C VAL A 153 14.50 8.42 -2.67
N LEU A 154 15.17 9.54 -2.82
CA LEU A 154 16.47 9.82 -2.22
C LEU A 154 16.35 11.02 -1.27
N ILE A 155 16.66 10.81 0.00
CA ILE A 155 16.78 11.90 0.99
C ILE A 155 18.25 12.28 1.05
N CYS A 156 18.57 13.51 0.64
CA CYS A 156 19.94 14.00 0.52
C CYS A 156 20.22 15.02 1.62
N GLN A 157 21.21 14.72 2.45
CA GLN A 157 21.60 15.58 3.57
C GLN A 157 22.49 16.73 3.14
N THR A 158 23.29 16.53 2.08
CA THR A 158 24.27 17.50 1.57
C THR A 158 24.03 17.78 0.09
N LEU A 159 24.59 18.90 -0.39
CA LEU A 159 24.55 19.26 -1.81
C LEU A 159 25.23 18.19 -2.68
N GLU A 160 26.33 17.62 -2.22
CA GLU A 160 27.06 16.57 -2.92
C GLU A 160 26.21 15.31 -3.09
N GLU A 161 25.53 14.89 -2.01
CA GLU A 161 24.58 13.76 -2.08
C GLU A 161 23.45 14.03 -3.07
N ALA A 162 22.91 15.26 -3.08
CA ALA A 162 21.84 15.65 -3.98
C ALA A 162 22.30 15.64 -5.45
N LYS A 163 23.49 16.13 -5.74
CA LYS A 163 24.08 16.10 -7.08
C LYS A 163 24.31 14.67 -7.56
N GLU A 164 24.83 13.80 -6.70
CA GLU A 164 24.99 12.36 -7.00
C GLU A 164 23.62 11.70 -7.21
N GLY A 165 22.60 12.11 -6.46
CA GLY A 165 21.24 11.66 -6.63
C GLY A 165 20.66 12.00 -8.01
N VAL A 166 20.85 13.19 -8.50
CA VAL A 166 20.45 13.60 -9.87
C VAL A 166 21.14 12.74 -10.90
N LYS A 167 22.43 12.51 -10.75
CA LYS A 167 23.20 11.64 -11.64
C LYS A 167 22.63 10.20 -11.65
N THR A 168 22.39 9.64 -10.48
CA THR A 168 21.86 8.28 -10.34
C THR A 168 20.49 8.12 -10.98
N LEU A 169 19.59 9.08 -10.76
CA LEU A 169 18.22 9.00 -11.25
C LEU A 169 18.09 9.34 -12.73
N MET A 170 18.72 10.43 -13.17
CA MET A 170 18.49 11.01 -14.50
C MET A 170 19.55 10.62 -15.53
N MET A 171 20.83 10.51 -15.13
CA MET A 171 21.93 10.22 -16.05
C MET A 171 22.21 8.72 -16.15
N ASP A 172 22.41 8.05 -15.02
CA ASP A 172 22.67 6.60 -14.96
C ASP A 172 21.39 5.77 -15.14
N LYS A 173 20.24 6.41 -15.02
CA LYS A 173 18.90 5.82 -15.17
C LYS A 173 18.72 4.51 -14.40
N LYS A 174 19.12 4.53 -13.13
CA LYS A 174 19.03 3.38 -12.22
C LYS A 174 17.61 2.77 -12.18
N PHE A 175 16.58 3.56 -12.39
CA PHE A 175 15.18 3.14 -12.41
C PHE A 175 14.54 3.27 -13.81
N GLY A 176 15.37 3.19 -14.87
CA GLY A 176 14.91 3.26 -16.25
C GLY A 176 14.22 4.57 -16.59
N SER A 177 13.12 4.51 -17.35
CA SER A 177 12.34 5.68 -17.78
C SER A 177 11.69 6.45 -16.63
N ALA A 178 11.56 5.85 -15.43
CA ALA A 178 11.08 6.58 -14.26
C ALA A 178 11.97 7.76 -13.87
N GLY A 179 13.26 7.72 -14.26
CA GLY A 179 14.23 8.81 -14.07
C GLY A 179 14.24 9.85 -15.18
N ASP A 180 13.40 9.74 -16.19
CA ASP A 180 13.31 10.75 -17.28
C ASP A 180 12.81 12.11 -16.76
N GLU A 181 12.04 12.08 -15.70
CA GLU A 181 11.59 13.24 -14.94
C GLU A 181 11.77 12.98 -13.45
N ILE A 182 12.22 14.00 -12.73
CA ILE A 182 12.32 13.92 -11.26
C ILE A 182 11.56 15.07 -10.61
N VAL A 183 11.11 14.83 -9.39
CA VAL A 183 10.57 15.82 -8.48
C VAL A 183 11.62 16.10 -7.42
N ILE A 184 11.97 17.35 -7.23
CA ILE A 184 12.82 17.82 -6.14
C ILE A 184 11.92 18.56 -5.17
N GLU A 185 11.83 18.08 -3.94
CA GLU A 185 10.96 18.68 -2.93
C GLU A 185 11.65 18.95 -1.60
N GLU A 186 11.12 19.91 -0.85
CA GLU A 186 11.59 20.20 0.49
C GLU A 186 11.45 18.97 1.40
N PHE A 187 12.40 18.82 2.30
CA PHE A 187 12.33 17.78 3.32
C PHE A 187 11.36 18.22 4.42
N MET A 188 10.29 17.46 4.58
CA MET A 188 9.33 17.69 5.66
C MET A 188 9.72 16.90 6.90
N THR A 189 9.55 17.53 8.07
CA THR A 189 9.74 16.87 9.37
C THR A 189 8.40 16.65 10.05
N GLY A 190 8.30 15.59 10.80
CA GLY A 190 7.09 15.23 11.51
C GLY A 190 6.90 13.72 11.57
N ARG A 191 5.68 13.30 11.81
CA ARG A 191 5.34 11.88 11.91
C ARG A 191 4.52 11.47 10.69
N GLU A 192 4.92 10.39 10.06
CA GLU A 192 4.17 9.84 8.93
C GLU A 192 2.97 9.03 9.41
N VAL A 193 1.82 9.23 8.79
CA VAL A 193 0.59 8.47 9.04
C VAL A 193 -0.02 8.10 7.69
N SER A 194 -0.57 6.90 7.60
CA SER A 194 -1.27 6.42 6.41
C SER A 194 -2.78 6.46 6.64
N VAL A 195 -3.52 7.01 5.70
CA VAL A 195 -4.98 6.96 5.70
C VAL A 195 -5.44 6.43 4.34
N LEU A 196 -6.01 5.24 4.34
CA LEU A 196 -6.63 4.67 3.16
C LEU A 196 -8.07 5.15 3.06
N SER A 197 -8.59 5.22 1.85
CA SER A 197 -9.97 5.67 1.61
C SER A 197 -10.63 4.88 0.50
N PHE A 198 -11.95 4.73 0.58
CA PHE A 198 -12.78 4.29 -0.53
C PHE A 198 -13.31 5.52 -1.28
N VAL A 199 -13.32 5.43 -2.60
CA VAL A 199 -13.70 6.54 -3.47
C VAL A 199 -14.59 6.02 -4.60
N ASP A 200 -15.70 6.71 -4.89
CA ASP A 200 -16.65 6.34 -5.94
C ASP A 200 -16.71 7.31 -7.13
N GLY A 201 -15.71 8.15 -7.27
CA GLY A 201 -15.65 9.21 -8.29
C GLY A 201 -16.15 10.56 -7.79
N ASN A 202 -17.01 10.58 -6.77
CA ASN A 202 -17.61 11.80 -6.24
C ASN A 202 -17.31 11.99 -4.75
N ILE A 203 -17.35 10.91 -3.98
CA ILE A 203 -17.26 10.92 -2.52
C ILE A 203 -16.08 10.09 -2.08
N VAL A 204 -15.43 10.54 -1.01
CA VAL A 204 -14.39 9.80 -0.30
C VAL A 204 -14.87 9.44 1.10
N LYS A 205 -14.66 8.18 1.49
CA LYS A 205 -14.86 7.72 2.88
C LYS A 205 -13.57 7.10 3.38
N ILE A 206 -13.01 7.66 4.43
CA ILE A 206 -11.73 7.23 4.97
C ILE A 206 -11.87 5.98 5.84
N MET A 207 -10.85 5.15 5.78
CA MET A 207 -10.66 4.02 6.68
C MET A 207 -9.95 4.48 7.96
N SER A 208 -9.84 3.60 8.93
CA SER A 208 -9.05 3.86 10.12
C SER A 208 -7.59 4.16 9.78
N SER A 209 -6.98 5.10 10.48
CA SER A 209 -5.57 5.46 10.28
C SER A 209 -4.64 4.29 10.58
N ALA A 210 -3.45 4.33 9.99
CA ALA A 210 -2.41 3.32 10.20
C ALA A 210 -1.04 4.00 10.22
N GLN A 211 -0.05 3.33 10.78
CA GLN A 211 1.30 3.85 10.84
C GLN A 211 2.32 2.78 10.49
N ASP A 212 3.08 3.05 9.43
CA ASP A 212 4.05 2.13 8.85
C ASP A 212 5.47 2.39 9.39
N HIS A 213 6.34 1.39 9.20
CA HIS A 213 7.77 1.44 9.55
C HIS A 213 8.55 1.04 8.29
N LYS A 214 9.04 2.05 7.57
CA LYS A 214 9.61 1.85 6.21
C LYS A 214 11.08 1.40 6.20
N ARG A 215 11.84 1.67 7.25
CA ARG A 215 13.25 1.29 7.30
C ARG A 215 13.43 -0.19 7.63
N ALA A 216 14.48 -0.79 7.07
CA ALA A 216 14.74 -2.22 7.21
C ALA A 216 15.14 -2.64 8.62
N LYS A 217 15.79 -1.77 9.38
CA LYS A 217 16.41 -2.10 10.67
C LYS A 217 15.80 -1.33 11.83
N ASP A 218 15.98 -1.87 13.03
CA ASP A 218 15.57 -1.23 14.29
C ASP A 218 16.11 0.19 14.40
N GLY A 219 15.39 1.06 15.08
CA GLY A 219 15.73 2.46 15.24
C GLY A 219 15.62 3.29 13.97
N ASP A 220 14.78 2.86 13.04
CA ASP A 220 14.60 3.48 11.71
C ASP A 220 15.92 3.65 10.96
N GLN A 221 16.72 2.60 10.97
CA GLN A 221 18.01 2.54 10.29
C GLN A 221 17.92 1.66 9.04
N GLY A 222 18.93 1.76 8.20
CA GLY A 222 19.05 0.98 6.98
C GLY A 222 18.26 1.56 5.82
N LEU A 223 18.05 0.74 4.78
CA LEU A 223 17.39 1.13 3.56
C LEU A 223 15.86 1.21 3.72
N ASN A 224 15.24 2.02 2.88
CA ASN A 224 13.78 2.01 2.74
C ASN A 224 13.31 0.68 2.17
N THR A 225 12.15 0.25 2.63
CA THR A 225 11.49 -1.00 2.21
C THR A 225 10.04 -0.72 1.82
N GLY A 226 9.32 -1.77 1.50
CA GLY A 226 7.85 -1.71 1.33
C GLY A 226 7.07 -1.55 2.63
N GLY A 227 7.73 -1.68 3.77
CA GLY A 227 7.17 -1.63 5.12
C GLY A 227 7.53 -2.88 5.91
N MET A 228 8.02 -2.68 7.13
CA MET A 228 8.47 -3.75 8.03
C MET A 228 7.48 -4.06 9.14
N GLY A 229 6.38 -3.35 9.18
CA GLY A 229 5.31 -3.51 10.14
C GLY A 229 4.43 -2.29 10.23
N ASN A 230 3.26 -2.48 10.81
CA ASN A 230 2.22 -1.46 10.82
C ASN A 230 1.32 -1.60 12.04
N PHE A 231 0.64 -0.55 12.41
CA PHE A 231 -0.41 -0.63 13.43
C PHE A 231 -1.57 0.32 13.10
N SER A 232 -2.75 0.01 13.61
CA SER A 232 -3.97 0.78 13.43
C SER A 232 -4.84 0.71 14.70
N PRO A 233 -5.43 1.84 15.15
CA PRO A 233 -5.29 3.19 14.60
C PRO A 233 -4.00 3.87 15.08
N SER A 234 -3.57 4.93 14.41
CA SER A 234 -2.47 5.75 14.89
C SER A 234 -2.95 6.71 15.98
N PRO A 235 -2.33 6.71 17.18
CA PRO A 235 -2.70 7.64 18.24
C PRO A 235 -2.32 9.09 17.93
N PHE A 236 -1.47 9.30 16.93
CA PHE A 236 -1.05 10.63 16.47
C PHE A 236 -2.03 11.24 15.46
N TYR A 237 -2.93 10.43 14.90
CA TYR A 237 -4.01 10.89 14.06
C TYR A 237 -5.17 11.34 14.95
N THR A 238 -5.07 12.58 15.45
CA THR A 238 -6.01 13.17 16.38
C THR A 238 -7.28 13.67 15.68
N LYS A 239 -8.29 14.04 16.46
CA LYS A 239 -9.52 14.65 15.94
C LYS A 239 -9.21 15.93 15.14
N GLU A 240 -8.30 16.74 15.60
CA GLU A 240 -7.88 17.98 14.91
C GLU A 240 -7.23 17.67 13.57
N VAL A 241 -6.38 16.67 13.51
CA VAL A 241 -5.78 16.18 12.25
C VAL A 241 -6.87 15.69 11.30
N ASP A 242 -7.78 14.87 11.78
CA ASP A 242 -8.90 14.33 11.00
C ASP A 242 -9.77 15.45 10.40
N GLU A 243 -10.17 16.42 11.20
CA GLU A 243 -10.98 17.56 10.77
C GLU A 243 -10.26 18.40 9.71
N PHE A 244 -8.97 18.66 9.90
CA PHE A 244 -8.16 19.40 8.93
C PHE A 244 -8.06 18.65 7.60
N CYS A 245 -7.77 17.36 7.64
CA CYS A 245 -7.62 16.55 6.43
C CYS A 245 -8.95 16.39 5.68
N LYS A 246 -10.05 16.24 6.39
CA LYS A 246 -11.39 16.22 5.78
C LYS A 246 -11.70 17.52 5.07
N LYS A 247 -11.33 18.65 5.67
CA LYS A 247 -11.60 19.96 5.10
C LYS A 247 -10.71 20.30 3.90
N TYR A 248 -9.42 19.95 3.94
CA TYR A 248 -8.43 20.47 2.99
C TYR A 248 -7.78 19.42 2.09
N ILE A 249 -7.89 18.15 2.40
CA ILE A 249 -7.12 17.11 1.70
C ILE A 249 -8.01 16.06 1.01
N TYR A 250 -8.85 15.34 1.74
CA TYR A 250 -9.50 14.15 1.22
C TYR A 250 -10.48 14.44 0.09
N GLN A 251 -11.53 15.17 0.39
CA GLN A 251 -12.54 15.50 -0.63
C GLN A 251 -11.96 16.43 -1.70
N ALA A 252 -11.06 17.32 -1.32
CA ALA A 252 -10.37 18.21 -2.26
C ALA A 252 -9.60 17.42 -3.34
N THR A 253 -8.97 16.32 -2.96
CA THR A 253 -8.28 15.43 -3.92
C THR A 253 -9.25 14.78 -4.90
N VAL A 254 -10.36 14.25 -4.39
CA VAL A 254 -11.38 13.60 -5.24
C VAL A 254 -12.03 14.59 -6.20
N ASP A 255 -12.35 15.78 -5.70
CA ASP A 255 -12.91 16.87 -6.51
C ASP A 255 -11.92 17.35 -7.58
N ALA A 256 -10.64 17.45 -7.23
CA ALA A 256 -9.59 17.83 -8.17
C ALA A 256 -9.45 16.81 -9.31
N MET A 257 -9.43 15.53 -8.99
CA MET A 257 -9.36 14.46 -10.00
C MET A 257 -10.57 14.49 -10.93
N LYS A 258 -11.76 14.71 -10.38
CA LYS A 258 -12.99 14.84 -11.18
C LYS A 258 -12.91 16.06 -12.10
N ALA A 259 -12.45 17.21 -11.58
CA ALA A 259 -12.30 18.45 -12.35
C ALA A 259 -11.30 18.30 -13.50
N GLU A 260 -10.28 17.47 -13.36
CA GLU A 260 -9.31 17.15 -14.41
C GLU A 260 -9.85 16.13 -15.44
N GLY A 261 -11.09 15.70 -15.32
CA GLY A 261 -11.67 14.67 -16.19
C GLY A 261 -11.14 13.26 -15.91
N ARG A 262 -10.65 13.02 -14.70
CA ARG A 262 -10.04 11.78 -14.24
C ARG A 262 -10.73 11.28 -12.97
N PRO A 263 -12.06 11.03 -12.99
CA PRO A 263 -12.76 10.60 -11.79
C PRO A 263 -12.13 9.32 -11.25
N PHE A 264 -11.89 9.28 -9.96
CA PHE A 264 -11.22 8.17 -9.30
C PHE A 264 -12.24 7.25 -8.64
N LYS A 265 -12.22 5.96 -8.97
CA LYS A 265 -12.99 4.91 -8.29
C LYS A 265 -12.02 3.86 -7.78
N GLY A 266 -12.08 3.56 -6.50
CA GLY A 266 -11.17 2.58 -5.89
C GLY A 266 -10.68 3.03 -4.54
N VAL A 267 -9.44 2.70 -4.22
CA VAL A 267 -8.78 3.12 -2.98
C VAL A 267 -7.74 4.20 -3.27
N ILE A 268 -7.85 5.34 -2.59
CA ILE A 268 -6.74 6.30 -2.50
C ILE A 268 -6.05 6.09 -1.15
N PHE A 269 -4.77 5.86 -1.20
CA PHE A 269 -3.89 5.85 -0.05
C PHE A 269 -3.31 7.26 0.10
N PHE A 270 -3.62 7.92 1.20
CA PHE A 270 -3.04 9.20 1.57
C PHE A 270 -1.86 8.96 2.51
N GLY A 271 -0.63 9.15 2.03
CA GLY A 271 0.55 9.25 2.88
C GLY A 271 0.64 10.66 3.42
N LEU A 272 0.50 10.82 4.72
CA LEU A 272 0.49 12.13 5.37
C LEU A 272 1.74 12.32 6.21
N MET A 273 2.27 13.54 6.18
CA MET A 273 3.27 14.01 7.14
C MET A 273 2.58 14.98 8.12
N LEU A 274 2.56 14.64 9.40
CA LEU A 274 2.06 15.52 10.45
C LEU A 274 3.17 16.48 10.86
N THR A 275 3.26 17.61 10.15
CA THR A 275 4.31 18.60 10.36
C THR A 275 3.95 19.56 11.50
N PRO A 276 4.93 20.34 12.05
CA PRO A 276 4.64 21.38 13.01
C PRO A 276 3.67 22.46 12.52
N TYR A 277 3.49 22.56 11.19
CA TYR A 277 2.62 23.54 10.54
C TYR A 277 1.30 22.92 10.05
N GLY A 278 1.00 21.71 10.46
CA GLY A 278 -0.21 20.98 10.09
C GLY A 278 0.07 19.80 9.14
N PRO A 279 -0.96 18.98 8.89
CA PRO A 279 -0.86 17.85 7.98
C PRO A 279 -0.57 18.28 6.55
N LYS A 280 0.31 17.54 5.88
CA LYS A 280 0.61 17.70 4.45
C LYS A 280 0.63 16.34 3.78
N VAL A 281 0.22 16.29 2.52
CA VAL A 281 0.32 15.08 1.73
C VAL A 281 1.78 14.83 1.37
N LEU A 282 2.29 13.67 1.77
CA LEU A 282 3.63 13.20 1.41
C LEU A 282 3.59 12.51 0.03
N GLU A 283 2.60 11.65 -0.15
CA GLU A 283 2.39 10.91 -1.39
C GLU A 283 0.96 10.37 -1.49
N TYR A 284 0.56 10.01 -2.72
CA TYR A 284 -0.64 9.23 -2.98
C TYR A 284 -0.27 7.85 -3.52
N ASN A 285 -1.08 6.85 -3.19
CA ASN A 285 -1.11 5.60 -3.92
C ASN A 285 -2.54 5.29 -4.37
N ALA A 286 -2.69 4.58 -5.48
CA ALA A 286 -3.97 4.33 -6.14
C ALA A 286 -4.54 2.94 -5.84
N ARG A 287 -4.21 2.40 -4.67
CA ARG A 287 -4.53 1.03 -4.24
C ARG A 287 -4.38 0.91 -2.73
N PHE A 288 -4.78 -0.25 -2.17
CA PHE A 288 -4.49 -0.57 -0.78
C PHE A 288 -2.99 -0.55 -0.51
N GLY A 289 -2.61 -0.19 0.72
CA GLY A 289 -1.23 -0.29 1.20
C GLY A 289 -0.87 -1.71 1.67
N ASP A 290 0.40 -2.01 1.66
CA ASP A 290 0.99 -3.25 2.18
C ASP A 290 2.21 -2.90 3.04
N PRO A 291 2.15 -2.94 4.41
CA PRO A 291 1.22 -3.76 5.20
C PRO A 291 0.02 -3.04 5.83
N GLU A 292 -0.45 -1.92 5.32
CA GLU A 292 -1.61 -1.19 5.86
C GLU A 292 -2.90 -2.03 5.82
N ALA A 293 -3.17 -2.73 4.72
CA ALA A 293 -4.35 -3.58 4.59
C ALA A 293 -4.43 -4.64 5.71
N GLN A 294 -3.29 -5.18 6.12
CA GLN A 294 -3.20 -6.20 7.16
C GLN A 294 -3.64 -5.71 8.54
N VAL A 295 -3.58 -4.41 8.80
CA VAL A 295 -4.00 -3.85 10.10
C VAL A 295 -5.34 -3.12 10.05
N VAL A 296 -5.76 -2.68 8.88
CA VAL A 296 -7.00 -1.93 8.70
C VAL A 296 -8.20 -2.86 8.45
N LEU A 297 -8.05 -3.85 7.58
CA LEU A 297 -9.13 -4.75 7.21
C LEU A 297 -9.64 -5.66 8.35
N PRO A 298 -8.80 -6.14 9.28
CA PRO A 298 -9.32 -6.87 10.44
C PRO A 298 -10.27 -6.05 11.32
N ARG A 299 -10.19 -4.72 11.25
CA ARG A 299 -11.04 -3.82 12.03
C ARG A 299 -12.27 -3.31 11.26
N LEU A 300 -12.37 -3.57 9.96
CA LEU A 300 -13.52 -3.20 9.15
C LEU A 300 -14.72 -4.07 9.50
N GLU A 301 -15.85 -3.46 9.90
CA GLU A 301 -17.07 -4.17 10.25
C GLU A 301 -17.98 -4.44 9.06
N ASN A 302 -17.90 -3.63 8.00
CA ASN A 302 -18.72 -3.81 6.80
C ASN A 302 -18.33 -5.07 6.02
N ASP A 303 -19.31 -5.59 5.25
CA ASP A 303 -19.02 -6.49 4.15
C ASP A 303 -18.24 -5.70 3.08
N ILE A 304 -16.99 -6.07 2.86
CA ILE A 304 -16.13 -5.33 1.94
C ILE A 304 -16.64 -5.37 0.48
N VAL A 305 -17.35 -6.43 0.10
CA VAL A 305 -17.94 -6.55 -1.24
C VAL A 305 -19.02 -5.50 -1.46
N ASP A 306 -19.85 -5.22 -0.46
CA ASP A 306 -20.83 -4.14 -0.53
C ASP A 306 -20.16 -2.79 -0.75
N VAL A 307 -19.01 -2.55 -0.11
CA VAL A 307 -18.25 -1.30 -0.26
C VAL A 307 -17.64 -1.22 -1.65
N PHE A 308 -17.06 -2.31 -2.16
CA PHE A 308 -16.51 -2.35 -3.52
C PHE A 308 -17.59 -2.07 -4.57
N GLU A 309 -18.75 -2.69 -4.44
CA GLU A 309 -19.87 -2.45 -5.34
C GLU A 309 -20.37 -1.01 -5.29
N ALA A 310 -20.46 -0.42 -4.10
CA ALA A 310 -20.84 0.97 -3.94
C ALA A 310 -19.86 1.95 -4.59
N CYS A 311 -18.56 1.65 -4.54
CA CYS A 311 -17.55 2.44 -5.24
C CYS A 311 -17.73 2.38 -6.76
N ILE A 312 -18.00 1.18 -7.29
CA ILE A 312 -18.20 0.98 -8.73
C ILE A 312 -19.49 1.68 -9.19
N ASP A 313 -20.56 1.57 -8.42
CA ASP A 313 -21.89 2.06 -8.77
C ASP A 313 -22.13 3.54 -8.45
N GLY A 314 -21.17 4.20 -7.78
CA GLY A 314 -21.30 5.61 -7.38
C GLY A 314 -22.30 5.85 -6.25
N THR A 315 -22.46 4.86 -5.37
CA THR A 315 -23.41 4.88 -4.25
C THR A 315 -22.74 4.83 -2.87
N LEU A 316 -21.48 5.25 -2.79
CA LEU A 316 -20.71 5.22 -1.56
C LEU A 316 -21.34 6.09 -0.45
N ASP A 317 -22.09 7.12 -0.82
CA ASP A 317 -22.87 7.96 0.12
C ASP A 317 -23.86 7.17 0.96
N GLN A 318 -24.34 6.03 0.45
CA GLN A 318 -25.30 5.15 1.13
C GLN A 318 -24.62 4.13 2.07
N VAL A 319 -23.31 4.04 2.05
CA VAL A 319 -22.55 3.13 2.92
C VAL A 319 -22.23 3.79 4.24
N ASP A 320 -22.64 3.19 5.35
CA ASP A 320 -22.22 3.58 6.68
C ASP A 320 -20.94 2.80 7.02
N LEU A 321 -19.79 3.38 6.68
CA LEU A 321 -18.50 2.74 6.88
C LEU A 321 -18.12 2.72 8.35
N LYS A 322 -17.90 1.51 8.90
CA LYS A 322 -17.65 1.29 10.33
C LYS A 322 -16.37 0.49 10.56
N PHE A 323 -15.63 0.93 11.56
CA PHE A 323 -14.45 0.23 12.08
C PHE A 323 -14.63 -0.05 13.57
N ASP A 324 -14.12 -1.18 14.04
CA ASP A 324 -14.11 -1.53 15.45
C ASP A 324 -13.12 -0.62 16.19
N ASN A 325 -13.65 0.41 16.84
CA ASN A 325 -12.87 1.39 17.58
C ASN A 325 -12.47 0.93 18.98
N ASP A 326 -13.03 -0.16 19.47
CA ASP A 326 -12.71 -0.76 20.77
C ASP A 326 -11.51 -1.71 20.69
N ARG A 327 -10.98 -1.90 19.51
CA ARG A 327 -9.84 -2.80 19.25
C ARG A 327 -8.78 -2.15 18.38
N ALA A 328 -7.56 -2.64 18.53
CA ALA A 328 -6.40 -2.21 17.74
C ALA A 328 -5.69 -3.42 17.11
N THR A 329 -4.95 -3.18 16.05
CA THR A 329 -4.25 -4.23 15.31
C THR A 329 -2.81 -3.84 15.06
N VAL A 330 -1.89 -4.81 15.24
CA VAL A 330 -0.46 -4.65 14.96
C VAL A 330 0.00 -5.79 14.05
N CYS A 331 0.77 -5.45 13.03
CA CYS A 331 1.37 -6.40 12.09
C CYS A 331 2.88 -6.26 12.12
N VAL A 332 3.59 -7.37 12.32
CA VAL A 332 5.05 -7.45 12.24
C VAL A 332 5.43 -8.27 11.01
N ILE A 333 6.23 -7.68 10.12
CA ILE A 333 6.68 -8.37 8.92
C ILE A 333 7.86 -9.28 9.24
N LEU A 334 7.74 -10.55 8.86
CA LEU A 334 8.85 -11.50 8.83
C LEU A 334 9.41 -11.49 7.42
N ALA A 335 10.67 -11.11 7.29
CA ALA A 335 11.37 -10.95 6.01
C ALA A 335 12.50 -11.96 5.89
N SER A 336 12.98 -12.14 4.67
CA SER A 336 14.21 -12.86 4.37
C SER A 336 15.41 -11.96 4.69
N ASP A 337 16.37 -12.46 5.46
CA ASP A 337 17.57 -11.69 5.78
C ASP A 337 18.29 -11.24 4.52
N GLY A 338 18.67 -9.98 4.49
CA GLY A 338 19.22 -9.30 3.32
C GLY A 338 18.22 -8.40 2.57
N TYR A 339 16.90 -8.60 2.78
CA TYR A 339 15.88 -7.69 2.23
C TYR A 339 16.14 -6.24 2.67
N PRO A 340 16.05 -5.21 1.82
CA PRO A 340 15.48 -5.18 0.46
C PRO A 340 16.52 -5.38 -0.68
N VAL A 341 17.72 -5.86 -0.42
CA VAL A 341 18.78 -5.99 -1.43
C VAL A 341 18.84 -7.42 -1.98
N GLU A 342 19.61 -8.29 -1.37
CA GLU A 342 19.77 -9.69 -1.79
C GLU A 342 19.38 -10.63 -0.66
N TYR A 343 18.67 -11.69 -1.00
CA TYR A 343 18.22 -12.69 -0.05
C TYR A 343 18.00 -14.04 -0.74
N LYS A 344 18.15 -15.11 0.03
CA LYS A 344 17.90 -16.48 -0.42
C LYS A 344 16.42 -16.83 -0.23
N LYS A 345 15.90 -17.67 -1.09
CA LYS A 345 14.52 -18.17 -1.10
C LYS A 345 14.49 -19.69 -0.98
N GLY A 346 13.31 -20.24 -0.75
CA GLY A 346 13.08 -21.68 -0.77
C GLY A 346 13.21 -22.36 0.59
N PHE A 347 13.31 -21.61 1.68
CA PHE A 347 13.38 -22.18 3.03
C PHE A 347 12.01 -22.59 3.52
N PRO A 348 11.86 -23.84 4.03
CA PRO A 348 10.60 -24.27 4.66
C PRO A 348 10.19 -23.38 5.83
N ILE A 349 8.90 -23.10 5.90
CA ILE A 349 8.31 -22.29 6.96
C ILE A 349 7.56 -23.23 7.90
N GLU A 350 7.89 -23.19 9.19
CA GLU A 350 7.26 -24.00 10.23
C GLU A 350 6.45 -23.13 11.19
N GLY A 351 5.40 -23.71 11.77
CA GLY A 351 4.60 -23.06 12.80
C GLY A 351 3.32 -22.39 12.32
N LEU A 352 3.04 -22.39 11.02
CA LEU A 352 1.83 -21.77 10.45
C LEU A 352 0.54 -22.38 11.01
N GLU A 353 0.55 -23.67 11.33
CA GLU A 353 -0.59 -24.39 11.93
C GLU A 353 -0.99 -23.86 13.30
N LYS A 354 -0.10 -23.16 13.99
CA LYS A 354 -0.36 -22.60 15.32
C LYS A 354 -1.35 -21.42 15.29
N PHE A 355 -1.61 -20.85 14.12
CA PHE A 355 -2.59 -19.79 13.95
C PHE A 355 -4.02 -20.30 13.79
N LYS A 356 -4.21 -21.58 13.48
CA LYS A 356 -5.54 -22.16 13.26
C LYS A 356 -6.39 -22.11 14.52
N GLY A 357 -7.62 -21.62 14.38
CA GLY A 357 -8.58 -21.54 15.47
C GLY A 357 -8.28 -20.48 16.52
N LYS A 358 -7.36 -19.57 16.26
CA LYS A 358 -7.05 -18.44 17.14
C LYS A 358 -7.69 -17.16 16.59
N ASP A 359 -8.71 -16.66 17.26
CA ASP A 359 -9.54 -15.58 16.75
C ASP A 359 -8.81 -14.24 16.58
N ASP A 360 -7.88 -13.88 17.43
CA ASP A 360 -7.22 -12.58 17.41
C ASP A 360 -5.86 -12.58 16.69
N TYR A 361 -5.53 -13.68 16.02
CA TYR A 361 -4.23 -13.85 15.37
C TYR A 361 -4.40 -14.19 13.89
N TYR A 362 -3.62 -13.53 13.07
CA TYR A 362 -3.63 -13.71 11.63
C TYR A 362 -2.21 -13.83 11.11
N VAL A 363 -2.00 -14.63 10.08
CA VAL A 363 -0.75 -14.64 9.35
C VAL A 363 -1.05 -14.43 7.87
N PHE A 364 -0.73 -13.25 7.39
CA PHE A 364 -0.92 -12.89 6.00
C PHE A 364 0.36 -13.18 5.22
N HIS A 365 0.24 -13.97 4.16
CA HIS A 365 1.37 -14.38 3.33
C HIS A 365 1.67 -13.34 2.27
N SER A 366 2.96 -13.02 2.11
CA SER A 366 3.49 -12.25 0.98
C SER A 366 4.30 -13.17 0.07
N GLY A 367 5.60 -13.24 0.25
CA GLY A 367 6.47 -14.10 -0.56
C GLY A 367 6.51 -15.54 -0.06
N THR A 368 5.50 -16.31 -0.37
CA THR A 368 5.42 -17.75 -0.07
C THR A 368 4.96 -18.54 -1.28
N LYS A 369 5.37 -19.79 -1.37
CA LYS A 369 4.90 -20.75 -2.38
C LYS A 369 4.97 -22.17 -1.83
N PHE A 370 4.34 -23.11 -2.51
CA PHE A 370 4.55 -24.52 -2.27
C PHE A 370 5.78 -25.00 -3.05
N ASN A 371 6.62 -25.82 -2.43
CA ASN A 371 7.70 -26.51 -3.12
C ASN A 371 7.19 -27.83 -3.76
N GLU A 372 8.09 -28.60 -4.37
CA GLU A 372 7.75 -29.87 -5.01
C GLU A 372 7.16 -30.91 -4.02
N ASN A 373 7.50 -30.81 -2.74
CA ASN A 373 7.02 -31.70 -1.68
C ASN A 373 5.72 -31.20 -1.02
N GLY A 374 5.14 -30.11 -1.53
CA GLY A 374 3.93 -29.52 -0.94
C GLY A 374 4.15 -28.74 0.34
N GLN A 375 5.39 -28.43 0.71
CA GLN A 375 5.72 -27.60 1.86
C GLN A 375 5.65 -26.12 1.47
N ILE A 376 5.20 -25.28 2.40
CA ILE A 376 5.24 -23.82 2.22
C ILE A 376 6.67 -23.36 2.49
N VAL A 377 7.23 -22.64 1.51
CA VAL A 377 8.60 -22.14 1.56
C VAL A 377 8.63 -20.62 1.28
N THR A 378 9.72 -19.98 1.71
CA THR A 378 9.95 -18.57 1.41
C THR A 378 10.12 -18.35 -0.09
N ASN A 379 9.57 -17.25 -0.61
CA ASN A 379 9.62 -16.89 -2.03
C ASN A 379 9.68 -15.37 -2.26
N GLY A 380 10.21 -14.64 -1.32
CA GLY A 380 10.27 -13.19 -1.45
C GLY A 380 11.05 -12.53 -0.32
N GLY A 381 11.20 -11.22 -0.42
CA GLY A 381 11.85 -10.41 0.63
C GLY A 381 10.99 -10.29 1.87
N ARG A 382 9.78 -9.77 1.72
CA ARG A 382 8.75 -9.85 2.77
C ARG A 382 8.04 -11.18 2.61
N VAL A 383 7.99 -11.97 3.68
CA VAL A 383 7.50 -13.35 3.64
C VAL A 383 6.12 -13.46 4.27
N LEU A 384 5.98 -13.00 5.50
CA LEU A 384 4.74 -13.10 6.29
C LEU A 384 4.47 -11.80 7.04
N GLY A 385 3.19 -11.46 7.20
CA GLY A 385 2.73 -10.43 8.13
C GLY A 385 2.05 -11.09 9.34
N VAL A 386 2.76 -11.21 10.43
CA VAL A 386 2.21 -11.74 11.68
C VAL A 386 1.41 -10.64 12.36
N THR A 387 0.11 -10.86 12.47
CA THR A 387 -0.86 -9.82 12.84
C THR A 387 -1.66 -10.27 14.05
N ALA A 388 -1.89 -9.35 14.99
CA ALA A 388 -2.75 -9.61 16.13
C ALA A 388 -3.63 -8.42 16.46
N THR A 389 -4.81 -8.70 16.96
CA THR A 389 -5.78 -7.72 17.46
C THR A 389 -5.87 -7.81 18.98
N GLY A 390 -5.95 -6.67 19.64
CA GLY A 390 -6.09 -6.56 21.09
C GLY A 390 -7.06 -5.44 21.46
N LYS A 391 -7.35 -5.32 22.75
CA LYS A 391 -8.21 -4.24 23.28
C LYS A 391 -7.63 -2.84 23.09
N ASP A 392 -6.32 -2.77 22.92
CA ASP A 392 -5.56 -1.55 22.64
C ASP A 392 -4.28 -1.90 21.87
N LEU A 393 -3.55 -0.90 21.43
CA LEU A 393 -2.32 -1.08 20.67
C LEU A 393 -1.23 -1.82 21.47
N LYS A 394 -1.16 -1.58 22.77
CA LYS A 394 -0.17 -2.23 23.64
C LYS A 394 -0.38 -3.73 23.69
N GLU A 395 -1.63 -4.17 23.89
CA GLU A 395 -1.98 -5.60 23.90
C GLU A 395 -1.79 -6.22 22.51
N ALA A 396 -2.24 -5.55 21.46
CA ALA A 396 -2.07 -6.03 20.09
C ALA A 396 -0.60 -6.21 19.73
N ARG A 397 0.25 -5.25 20.11
CA ARG A 397 1.70 -5.32 19.90
C ARG A 397 2.32 -6.54 20.63
N LYS A 398 1.98 -6.71 21.89
CA LYS A 398 2.45 -7.85 22.69
C LYS A 398 2.07 -9.18 22.03
N LYS A 399 0.82 -9.33 21.66
CA LYS A 399 0.31 -10.55 20.99
C LYS A 399 1.01 -10.79 19.65
N ALA A 400 1.19 -9.76 18.84
CA ALA A 400 1.86 -9.90 17.55
C ALA A 400 3.28 -10.41 17.71
N TYR A 401 4.05 -9.84 18.63
CA TYR A 401 5.43 -10.29 18.89
C TYR A 401 5.49 -11.68 19.49
N GLU A 402 4.59 -12.07 20.38
CA GLU A 402 4.47 -13.44 20.87
C GLU A 402 4.25 -14.42 19.70
N ALA A 403 3.36 -14.06 18.77
CA ALA A 403 3.06 -14.90 17.61
C ALA A 403 4.22 -14.98 16.60
N THR A 404 5.11 -14.01 16.55
CA THR A 404 6.32 -14.10 15.69
C THR A 404 7.21 -15.27 16.11
N GLU A 405 7.20 -15.63 17.38
CA GLU A 405 7.98 -16.78 17.92
C GLU A 405 7.40 -18.14 17.49
N TRP A 406 6.14 -18.18 17.05
CA TRP A 406 5.53 -19.43 16.58
C TRP A 406 6.07 -19.86 15.22
N ILE A 407 6.59 -18.91 14.44
CA ILE A 407 7.05 -19.11 13.06
C ILE A 407 8.58 -19.24 13.05
N SER A 408 9.07 -20.23 12.31
CA SER A 408 10.49 -20.37 12.04
C SER A 408 10.78 -20.65 10.56
N PHE A 409 11.82 -20.04 10.04
CA PHE A 409 12.49 -20.38 8.79
C PHE A 409 13.93 -19.88 8.85
N GLU A 410 14.82 -20.47 8.08
CA GLU A 410 16.26 -20.39 8.29
C GLU A 410 16.81 -18.95 8.31
N ASN A 411 16.38 -18.10 7.40
CA ASN A 411 16.87 -16.72 7.33
C ASN A 411 15.82 -15.69 7.79
N LYS A 412 15.01 -16.03 8.77
CA LYS A 412 14.00 -15.14 9.33
C LYS A 412 14.62 -13.86 9.89
N TYR A 413 14.11 -12.72 9.42
CA TYR A 413 14.48 -11.39 9.89
C TYR A 413 13.23 -10.57 10.19
N MET A 414 13.26 -9.79 11.25
CA MET A 414 12.21 -8.84 11.60
C MET A 414 12.77 -7.67 12.39
N ARG A 415 12.06 -6.55 12.40
CA ARG A 415 12.30 -5.48 13.36
C ARG A 415 11.69 -5.83 14.71
N HIS A 416 12.31 -5.38 15.78
CA HIS A 416 11.87 -5.61 17.17
C HIS A 416 11.17 -4.40 17.78
N ASP A 417 11.11 -3.29 17.06
CA ASP A 417 10.60 -2.01 17.53
C ASP A 417 9.30 -1.55 16.83
N ILE A 418 8.62 -2.44 16.11
CA ILE A 418 7.33 -2.11 15.48
C ILE A 418 6.33 -1.69 16.55
N GLY A 419 5.78 -0.49 16.39
CA GLY A 419 4.82 0.07 17.33
C GLY A 419 5.44 0.64 18.61
N LYS A 420 6.76 0.75 18.72
CA LYS A 420 7.40 1.36 19.89
C LYS A 420 6.91 2.79 20.16
N ALA A 421 6.59 3.53 19.11
CA ALA A 421 6.05 4.89 19.21
C ALA A 421 4.72 4.96 19.98
N ILE A 422 4.02 3.84 20.14
CA ILE A 422 2.79 3.76 20.97
C ILE A 422 3.08 4.16 22.43
N GLU A 423 4.29 3.91 22.91
CA GLU A 423 4.71 4.27 24.26
C GLU A 423 4.91 5.79 24.44
N GLU A 424 5.00 6.53 23.32
CA GLU A 424 5.19 7.99 23.30
C GLU A 424 3.86 8.76 23.24
N ALA A 425 2.76 8.07 23.05
CA ALA A 425 1.44 8.66 22.81
C ALA A 425 0.63 8.91 24.08
#